data_8a44c829be90b4ac99be02622c8e7dc4
#
_entry.id   8a44c829be90b4ac99be02622c8e7dc4
#
_cell.length_a   1.000
_cell.length_b   1.000
_cell.length_c   1.000
_cell.angle_alpha   90.00
_cell.angle_beta   90.00
_cell.angle_gamma   90.00
#
_symmetry.space_group_name_H-M   'P 1'
#
loop_
_entity.id
_entity.type
_entity.pdbx_description
1 polymer ?
#
loop_
_entity_poly.entity_id
_entity_poly.type
_entity_poly.pdbx_seq_one_letter_code
_entity_poly.pdbx_strand_id
1 'polypeptide(L)'
;MRLTLALLAVACLVLSGCGGSGDEPETSAVPGGGATLEELWRAPGDDVAVIAGTESHQPGDVRVSFLVVDSQGQVSLLPTARVWVARALDAAPFLESMAQLERIGVPGGAEADATHIYVAHLRLREPGTYWLLAEPEGGKEKVQALGNVVVSEDDREPGPGDPAPLSETPTLASARGKLSKLTTRRPPDTSLLRYSVASSLRAKVPFVVTFSTPKFCSSRTCGPVVDVVEETARRFEGKGVRFIHVEVYEGNDPAKGFNRWIQEWGLETEPWTFLVGRDGRIVERFEGAVSVRELEEALSAVVEPGSG
;
A
#
# COMPACT_ATOMS: atom_id res chain seq x y z
N MET A 1 -36.17 39.27 61.34
CA MET A 1 -34.76 39.06 61.13
C MET A 1 -34.53 37.57 60.93
N ARG A 2 -34.73 37.06 59.71
CA ARG A 2 -34.40 35.70 59.27
C ARG A 2 -33.98 35.77 57.80
N LEU A 3 -32.72 35.50 57.55
CA LEU A 3 -32.08 35.40 56.23
C LEU A 3 -32.51 34.08 55.60
N THR A 4 -33.06 34.12 54.40
CA THR A 4 -33.29 32.96 53.56
C THR A 4 -32.29 32.99 52.39
N LEU A 5 -31.40 31.97 52.35
CA LEU A 5 -30.42 31.73 51.31
C LEU A 5 -31.11 31.04 50.11
N ALA A 6 -31.07 31.64 48.94
CA ALA A 6 -31.53 31.03 47.72
C ALA A 6 -30.33 30.33 47.02
N LEU A 7 -30.44 29.01 46.83
CA LEU A 7 -29.52 28.22 45.99
C LEU A 7 -29.93 28.37 44.52
N LEU A 8 -29.01 28.89 43.71
CA LEU A 8 -29.12 28.81 42.24
C LEU A 8 -28.50 27.48 41.77
N ALA A 9 -29.34 26.64 41.18
CA ALA A 9 -28.87 25.44 40.47
C ALA A 9 -28.52 25.83 39.02
N VAL A 10 -27.24 25.69 38.64
CA VAL A 10 -26.80 25.82 37.26
C VAL A 10 -26.91 24.47 36.59
N ALA A 11 -27.81 24.36 35.62
CA ALA A 11 -27.93 23.19 34.76
C ALA A 11 -26.91 23.28 33.63
N CYS A 12 -25.89 22.42 33.65
CA CYS A 12 -25.00 22.20 32.51
C CYS A 12 -25.70 21.32 31.45
N LEU A 13 -26.05 21.92 30.32
CA LEU A 13 -26.43 21.18 29.11
C LEU A 13 -25.15 20.56 28.50
N VAL A 14 -25.09 19.24 28.52
CA VAL A 14 -24.06 18.50 27.78
C VAL A 14 -24.61 18.28 26.38
N LEU A 15 -24.03 18.99 25.40
CA LEU A 15 -24.22 18.72 23.97
C LEU A 15 -23.43 17.46 23.61
N SER A 16 -24.10 16.35 23.39
CA SER A 16 -23.52 15.14 22.80
C SER A 16 -23.30 15.39 21.32
N GLY A 17 -22.06 15.69 20.93
CA GLY A 17 -21.62 15.69 19.54
C GLY A 17 -21.44 14.25 19.07
N CYS A 18 -22.23 13.79 18.09
CA CYS A 18 -21.94 12.58 17.32
C CYS A 18 -20.73 12.85 16.44
N GLY A 19 -19.55 12.43 16.90
CA GLY A 19 -18.36 12.30 16.05
C GLY A 19 -18.42 10.95 15.36
N GLY A 20 -18.39 10.95 14.02
CA GLY A 20 -18.27 9.73 13.22
C GLY A 20 -16.95 9.04 13.52
N SER A 21 -17.01 7.79 13.92
CA SER A 21 -15.86 6.90 14.08
C SER A 21 -15.44 6.47 12.67
N GLY A 22 -14.36 7.06 12.15
CA GLY A 22 -13.57 6.37 11.14
C GLY A 22 -12.87 5.21 11.86
N ASP A 23 -13.05 3.99 11.38
CA ASP A 23 -12.29 2.83 11.85
C ASP A 23 -10.81 3.03 11.47
N GLU A 24 -10.05 3.68 12.36
CA GLU A 24 -8.59 3.59 12.31
C GLU A 24 -8.21 2.16 12.72
N PRO A 25 -7.28 1.49 11.99
CA PRO A 25 -6.80 0.18 12.40
C PRO A 25 -6.20 0.29 13.81
N GLU A 26 -6.77 -0.45 14.75
CA GLU A 26 -6.30 -0.48 16.13
C GLU A 26 -4.88 -1.07 16.18
N THR A 27 -3.90 -0.20 16.23
CA THR A 27 -2.53 -0.56 16.59
C THR A 27 -2.42 -0.51 18.11
N SER A 28 -2.64 -1.62 18.76
CA SER A 28 -2.58 -1.70 20.23
C SER A 28 -1.13 -1.81 20.70
N ALA A 29 -0.71 -0.89 21.58
CA ALA A 29 0.56 -1.05 22.30
C ALA A 29 0.46 -2.26 23.23
N VAL A 30 1.41 -3.20 23.12
CA VAL A 30 1.47 -4.38 24.00
C VAL A 30 1.82 -3.93 25.44
N PRO A 31 1.04 -4.30 26.48
CA PRO A 31 1.40 -3.98 27.86
C PRO A 31 2.75 -4.60 28.24
N GLY A 32 3.68 -3.82 28.76
CA GLY A 32 5.01 -4.27 29.15
C GLY A 32 4.94 -5.38 30.21
N GLY A 33 5.56 -6.54 29.93
CA GLY A 33 5.66 -7.70 30.81
C GLY A 33 5.44 -9.04 30.08
N GLY A 34 5.39 -9.06 28.75
CA GLY A 34 5.18 -10.26 27.94
C GLY A 34 6.47 -10.98 27.51
N ALA A 35 6.30 -12.12 26.84
CA ALA A 35 7.36 -12.90 26.23
C ALA A 35 8.16 -12.07 25.20
N THR A 36 9.44 -12.37 25.04
CA THR A 36 10.25 -11.81 23.95
C THR A 36 9.75 -12.29 22.60
N LEU A 37 10.13 -11.59 21.51
CA LEU A 37 9.77 -12.02 20.16
C LEU A 37 10.31 -13.43 19.86
N GLU A 38 11.51 -13.76 20.35
CA GLU A 38 12.11 -15.09 20.21
C GLU A 38 11.30 -16.16 20.95
N GLU A 39 10.82 -15.87 22.16
CA GLU A 39 9.98 -16.81 22.92
C GLU A 39 8.63 -17.05 22.22
N LEU A 40 8.03 -16.02 21.61
CA LEU A 40 6.83 -16.15 20.81
C LEU A 40 7.09 -16.97 19.54
N TRP A 41 8.20 -16.73 18.87
CA TRP A 41 8.60 -17.48 17.67
C TRP A 41 8.91 -18.95 17.96
N ARG A 42 9.59 -19.25 19.07
CA ARG A 42 9.92 -20.61 19.49
C ARG A 42 8.77 -21.34 20.20
N ALA A 43 7.59 -20.73 20.33
CA ALA A 43 6.42 -21.43 20.85
C ALA A 43 6.05 -22.58 19.90
N PRO A 44 5.41 -23.67 20.39
CA PRO A 44 5.07 -24.80 19.54
C PRO A 44 4.27 -24.41 18.31
N GLY A 45 4.77 -24.78 17.14
CA GLY A 45 4.21 -24.46 15.82
C GLY A 45 5.22 -24.73 14.70
N ASP A 46 4.84 -24.49 13.45
CA ASP A 46 5.73 -24.62 12.31
C ASP A 46 6.49 -23.31 12.07
N ASP A 47 7.81 -23.38 12.16
CA ASP A 47 8.70 -22.27 11.84
C ASP A 47 8.81 -22.11 10.32
N VAL A 48 8.35 -20.98 9.79
CA VAL A 48 8.37 -20.67 8.37
C VAL A 48 8.95 -19.28 8.13
N ALA A 49 9.09 -18.89 6.86
CA ALA A 49 9.65 -17.61 6.49
C ALA A 49 8.56 -16.59 6.12
N VAL A 50 8.82 -15.33 6.45
CA VAL A 50 8.19 -14.17 5.81
C VAL A 50 8.98 -13.86 4.52
N ILE A 51 8.28 -13.78 3.40
CA ILE A 51 8.85 -13.26 2.16
C ILE A 51 8.32 -11.84 1.99
N ALA A 52 9.21 -10.85 2.04
CA ALA A 52 8.84 -9.44 1.89
C ALA A 52 8.25 -9.18 0.51
N GLY A 53 7.15 -8.42 0.46
CA GLY A 53 6.52 -7.91 -0.76
C GLY A 53 6.74 -6.41 -0.94
N THR A 54 7.27 -5.74 0.09
CA THR A 54 7.69 -4.33 0.11
C THR A 54 9.05 -4.21 0.78
N GLU A 55 9.92 -3.33 0.28
CA GLU A 55 11.29 -3.14 0.78
C GLU A 55 11.60 -1.68 1.16
N SER A 56 10.88 -0.72 0.56
CA SER A 56 11.04 0.71 0.82
C SER A 56 10.04 1.21 1.87
N HIS A 57 10.55 1.57 3.04
CA HIS A 57 9.73 2.06 4.15
C HIS A 57 10.35 3.31 4.77
N GLN A 58 9.58 4.40 4.76
CA GLN A 58 9.93 5.64 5.47
C GLN A 58 9.35 5.66 6.87
N PRO A 59 9.95 6.43 7.82
CA PRO A 59 9.38 6.58 9.16
C PRO A 59 7.95 7.14 9.13
N GLY A 60 7.04 6.52 9.86
CA GLY A 60 5.64 6.95 9.91
C GLY A 60 4.65 5.80 9.97
N ASP A 61 3.53 5.95 9.28
CA ASP A 61 2.56 4.89 9.03
C ASP A 61 3.02 4.11 7.79
N VAL A 62 3.44 2.86 8.03
CA VAL A 62 4.15 2.04 7.06
C VAL A 62 3.26 0.89 6.60
N ARG A 63 3.03 0.79 5.29
CA ARG A 63 2.41 -0.39 4.69
C ARG A 63 3.48 -1.47 4.49
N VAL A 64 3.30 -2.62 5.14
CA VAL A 64 4.16 -3.78 5.00
C VAL A 64 3.38 -4.91 4.35
N SER A 65 3.81 -5.36 3.18
CA SER A 65 3.21 -6.52 2.51
C SER A 65 4.17 -7.70 2.52
N PHE A 66 3.60 -8.92 2.70
CA PHE A 66 4.43 -10.11 2.81
C PHE A 66 3.64 -11.39 2.51
N LEU A 67 4.36 -12.46 2.16
CA LEU A 67 3.86 -13.82 2.11
C LEU A 67 4.35 -14.60 3.33
N VAL A 68 3.51 -15.50 3.81
CA VAL A 68 3.88 -16.55 4.74
C VAL A 68 3.90 -17.84 3.95
N VAL A 69 5.08 -18.48 3.88
CA VAL A 69 5.31 -19.65 3.03
C VAL A 69 5.83 -20.78 3.89
N ASP A 70 5.14 -21.92 3.88
CA ASP A 70 5.53 -23.09 4.63
C ASP A 70 6.80 -23.78 4.09
N SER A 71 7.28 -24.80 4.78
CA SER A 71 8.45 -25.59 4.38
C SER A 71 8.28 -26.35 3.04
N GLN A 72 7.06 -26.45 2.52
CA GLN A 72 6.73 -27.06 1.25
C GLN A 72 6.56 -26.03 0.12
N GLY A 73 6.78 -24.76 0.41
CA GLY A 73 6.59 -23.66 -0.53
C GLY A 73 5.13 -23.25 -0.74
N GLN A 74 4.21 -23.68 0.14
CA GLN A 74 2.80 -23.30 0.04
C GLN A 74 2.56 -21.97 0.74
N VAL A 75 1.87 -21.06 0.06
CA VAL A 75 1.47 -19.77 0.62
C VAL A 75 0.27 -19.96 1.53
N SER A 76 0.34 -19.42 2.76
CA SER A 76 -0.82 -19.35 3.64
C SER A 76 -1.91 -18.47 3.05
N LEU A 77 -3.14 -18.99 3.01
CA LEU A 77 -4.34 -18.29 2.52
C LEU A 77 -5.37 -18.05 3.63
N LEU A 78 -4.93 -18.04 4.90
CA LEU A 78 -5.79 -17.69 6.03
C LEU A 78 -6.13 -16.20 5.97
N PRO A 79 -7.36 -15.78 6.36
CA PRO A 79 -7.86 -14.44 6.08
C PRO A 79 -7.08 -13.32 6.80
N THR A 80 -6.50 -13.64 7.96
CA THR A 80 -5.75 -12.69 8.78
C THR A 80 -4.45 -13.31 9.29
N ALA A 81 -3.49 -12.45 9.61
CA ALA A 81 -2.30 -12.84 10.35
C ALA A 81 -2.04 -11.81 11.46
N ARG A 82 -1.81 -12.31 12.69
CA ARG A 82 -1.34 -11.47 13.78
C ARG A 82 0.12 -11.14 13.58
N VAL A 83 0.49 -9.89 13.79
CA VAL A 83 1.84 -9.39 13.56
C VAL A 83 2.36 -8.75 14.83
N TRP A 84 3.50 -9.22 15.31
CA TRP A 84 4.26 -8.59 16.40
C TRP A 84 5.53 -7.96 15.86
N VAL A 85 5.87 -6.79 16.39
CA VAL A 85 7.07 -6.06 15.99
C VAL A 85 7.94 -5.75 17.19
N ALA A 86 9.24 -6.05 17.06
CA ALA A 86 10.24 -5.77 18.08
C ALA A 86 11.52 -5.17 17.47
N ARG A 87 12.31 -4.48 18.28
CA ARG A 87 13.63 -3.95 17.88
C ARG A 87 14.72 -5.02 17.83
N ALA A 88 14.55 -6.13 18.58
CA ALA A 88 15.46 -7.25 18.62
C ALA A 88 14.68 -8.52 18.95
N LEU A 89 15.24 -9.69 18.63
CA LEU A 89 14.60 -10.97 18.92
C LEU A 89 14.42 -11.23 20.42
N ASP A 90 15.39 -10.80 21.23
CA ASP A 90 15.42 -10.92 22.69
C ASP A 90 14.62 -9.80 23.41
N ALA A 91 13.99 -8.91 22.65
CA ALA A 91 13.13 -7.87 23.17
C ALA A 91 11.64 -8.27 23.11
N ALA A 92 10.86 -7.79 24.07
CA ALA A 92 9.41 -7.88 23.99
C ALA A 92 8.88 -7.06 22.81
N PRO A 93 7.84 -7.52 22.08
CA PRO A 93 7.17 -6.72 21.07
C PRO A 93 6.65 -5.41 21.66
N PHE A 94 6.89 -4.30 20.97
CA PHE A 94 6.35 -2.99 21.35
C PHE A 94 5.08 -2.66 20.57
N LEU A 95 4.78 -3.41 19.50
CA LEU A 95 3.64 -3.22 18.64
C LEU A 95 3.03 -4.57 18.26
N GLU A 96 1.71 -4.65 18.31
CA GLU A 96 0.90 -5.72 17.76
C GLU A 96 -0.09 -5.15 16.76
N SER A 97 -0.28 -5.84 15.62
CA SER A 97 -1.20 -5.42 14.56
C SER A 97 -1.81 -6.65 13.88
N MET A 98 -2.83 -6.43 13.07
CA MET A 98 -3.46 -7.48 12.27
C MET A 98 -3.21 -7.22 10.79
N ALA A 99 -2.57 -8.16 10.10
CA ALA A 99 -2.47 -8.16 8.66
C ALA A 99 -3.71 -8.78 8.03
N GLN A 100 -4.18 -8.20 6.93
CA GLN A 100 -5.28 -8.72 6.12
C GLN A 100 -4.73 -9.45 4.90
N LEU A 101 -5.38 -10.54 4.50
CA LEU A 101 -5.04 -11.24 3.27
C LEU A 101 -5.69 -10.51 2.08
N GLU A 102 -4.87 -9.86 1.27
CA GLU A 102 -5.28 -9.12 0.08
C GLU A 102 -5.13 -9.97 -1.18
N ARG A 103 -6.08 -9.83 -2.10
CA ARG A 103 -5.99 -10.48 -3.42
C ARG A 103 -5.12 -9.66 -4.35
N ILE A 104 -4.11 -10.29 -4.94
CA ILE A 104 -3.28 -9.73 -6.01
C ILE A 104 -3.99 -9.95 -7.36
N GLY A 105 -4.10 -8.87 -8.16
CA GLY A 105 -4.71 -8.93 -9.47
C GLY A 105 -6.24 -9.08 -9.45
N VAL A 106 -6.80 -9.44 -10.58
CA VAL A 106 -8.25 -9.58 -10.80
C VAL A 106 -8.59 -10.95 -11.35
N PRO A 107 -9.82 -11.45 -11.19
CA PRO A 107 -10.24 -12.71 -11.79
C PRO A 107 -10.08 -12.70 -13.32
N GLY A 108 -9.36 -13.70 -13.87
CA GLY A 108 -9.10 -13.81 -15.31
C GLY A 108 -8.06 -12.81 -15.85
N GLY A 109 -7.38 -12.07 -14.99
CA GLY A 109 -6.29 -11.18 -15.35
C GLY A 109 -4.96 -11.92 -15.56
N ALA A 110 -3.86 -11.15 -15.55
CA ALA A 110 -2.51 -11.68 -15.67
C ALA A 110 -2.17 -12.63 -14.52
N GLU A 111 -1.37 -13.65 -14.82
CA GLU A 111 -0.87 -14.58 -13.79
C GLU A 111 0.18 -13.89 -12.91
N ALA A 112 0.12 -14.17 -11.60
CA ALA A 112 1.10 -13.80 -10.60
C ALA A 112 1.70 -15.05 -9.96
N ASP A 113 2.89 -14.92 -9.38
CA ASP A 113 3.52 -16.02 -8.62
C ASP A 113 2.75 -16.33 -7.32
N ALA A 114 2.04 -15.34 -6.77
CA ALA A 114 1.08 -15.51 -5.69
C ALA A 114 -0.25 -14.83 -6.03
N THR A 115 -1.36 -15.43 -5.58
CA THR A 115 -2.71 -14.87 -5.80
C THR A 115 -3.16 -13.96 -4.65
N HIS A 116 -2.50 -14.03 -3.53
CA HIS A 116 -2.79 -13.24 -2.33
C HIS A 116 -1.48 -12.86 -1.62
N ILE A 117 -1.56 -11.78 -0.83
CA ILE A 117 -0.47 -11.27 0.00
C ILE A 117 -1.06 -10.73 1.32
N TYR A 118 -0.37 -10.91 2.43
CA TYR A 118 -0.74 -10.23 3.67
C TYR A 118 -0.30 -8.76 3.61
N VAL A 119 -1.14 -7.87 4.12
CA VAL A 119 -0.86 -6.44 4.26
C VAL A 119 -1.13 -6.01 5.70
N ALA A 120 -0.13 -5.42 6.33
CA ALA A 120 -0.22 -4.79 7.64
C ALA A 120 0.13 -3.31 7.54
N HIS A 121 -0.59 -2.47 8.30
CA HIS A 121 -0.26 -1.07 8.51
C HIS A 121 0.38 -0.93 9.88
N LEU A 122 1.63 -0.49 9.92
CA LEU A 122 2.45 -0.43 11.13
C LEU A 122 2.92 1.00 11.37
N ARG A 123 2.85 1.46 12.62
CA ARG A 123 3.38 2.79 12.99
C ARG A 123 4.84 2.67 13.44
N LEU A 124 5.78 2.87 12.51
CA LEU A 124 7.22 2.75 12.70
C LEU A 124 7.86 4.14 12.54
N ARG A 125 8.01 4.88 13.64
CA ARG A 125 8.39 6.31 13.61
C ARG A 125 9.87 6.60 13.50
N GLU A 126 10.71 5.61 13.77
CA GLU A 126 12.16 5.78 13.81
C GLU A 126 12.82 4.93 12.74
N PRO A 127 13.89 5.38 12.10
CA PRO A 127 14.65 4.54 11.19
C PRO A 127 15.32 3.38 11.93
N GLY A 128 15.64 2.32 11.19
CA GLY A 128 16.31 1.14 11.68
C GLY A 128 15.61 -0.16 11.29
N THR A 129 16.20 -1.27 11.72
CA THR A 129 15.66 -2.61 11.50
C THR A 129 14.68 -2.99 12.60
N TYR A 130 13.54 -3.53 12.18
CA TYR A 130 12.50 -4.07 13.04
C TYR A 130 12.32 -5.54 12.73
N TRP A 131 12.24 -6.38 13.75
CA TRP A 131 11.87 -7.79 13.61
C TRP A 131 10.35 -7.90 13.61
N LEU A 132 9.86 -8.73 12.69
CA LEU A 132 8.44 -8.96 12.48
C LEU A 132 8.17 -10.46 12.61
N LEU A 133 7.26 -10.84 13.50
CA LEU A 133 6.71 -12.18 13.61
C LEU A 133 5.26 -12.16 13.14
N ALA A 134 4.93 -12.97 12.14
CA ALA A 134 3.58 -13.10 11.62
C ALA A 134 3.03 -14.50 11.92
N GLU A 135 1.81 -14.55 12.44
CA GLU A 135 1.07 -15.76 12.75
C GLU A 135 -0.30 -15.73 12.06
N PRO A 136 -0.48 -16.45 10.92
CA PRO A 136 -1.78 -16.61 10.28
C PRO A 136 -2.79 -17.26 11.22
N GLU A 137 -4.00 -16.71 11.32
CA GLU A 137 -5.02 -17.13 12.27
C GLU A 137 -6.10 -18.00 11.62
N GLY A 138 -6.60 -19.00 12.35
CA GLY A 138 -7.70 -19.87 11.92
C GLY A 138 -7.24 -21.18 11.27
N GLY A 139 -5.94 -21.45 11.19
CA GLY A 139 -5.40 -22.72 10.74
C GLY A 139 -5.55 -23.84 11.79
N LYS A 140 -5.36 -25.10 11.35
CA LYS A 140 -5.33 -26.25 12.26
C LYS A 140 -4.03 -26.34 13.06
N GLU A 141 -2.96 -25.86 12.44
CA GLU A 141 -1.62 -25.85 13.01
C GLU A 141 -1.19 -24.39 13.15
N LYS A 142 -0.44 -24.11 14.20
CA LYS A 142 0.14 -22.80 14.43
C LYS A 142 1.34 -22.64 13.51
N VAL A 143 1.37 -21.56 12.76
CA VAL A 143 2.46 -21.21 11.84
C VAL A 143 3.06 -19.89 12.30
N GLN A 144 4.39 -19.85 12.44
CA GLN A 144 5.14 -18.68 12.94
C GLN A 144 6.18 -18.27 11.92
N ALA A 145 5.92 -17.16 11.25
CA ALA A 145 6.78 -16.64 10.19
C ALA A 145 7.60 -15.45 10.70
N LEU A 146 8.92 -15.60 10.72
CA LEU A 146 9.84 -14.55 11.13
C LEU A 146 10.44 -13.84 9.92
N GLY A 147 10.53 -12.52 10.00
CA GLY A 147 11.19 -11.66 9.02
C GLY A 147 11.64 -10.35 9.63
N ASN A 148 12.03 -9.41 8.79
CA ASN A 148 12.37 -8.07 9.22
C ASN A 148 11.85 -7.00 8.24
N VAL A 149 11.78 -5.77 8.74
CA VAL A 149 11.43 -4.56 7.98
C VAL A 149 12.51 -3.53 8.27
N VAL A 150 13.06 -2.92 7.23
CA VAL A 150 14.03 -1.82 7.34
C VAL A 150 13.32 -0.52 7.03
N VAL A 151 13.36 0.41 7.97
CA VAL A 151 12.84 1.77 7.81
C VAL A 151 14.01 2.72 7.61
N SER A 152 14.01 3.52 6.55
CA SER A 152 15.08 4.45 6.19
C SER A 152 14.55 5.87 6.01
N GLU A 153 15.34 6.88 6.42
CA GLU A 153 15.09 8.28 6.10
C GLU A 153 15.64 8.67 4.73
N ASP A 154 16.53 7.83 4.18
CA ASP A 154 17.27 8.10 2.93
C ASP A 154 16.56 7.55 1.68
N ASP A 155 15.29 7.15 1.80
CA ASP A 155 14.51 6.69 0.65
C ASP A 155 14.39 7.81 -0.39
N ARG A 156 14.71 7.47 -1.64
CA ARG A 156 14.66 8.42 -2.76
C ARG A 156 13.27 8.53 -3.36
N GLU A 157 12.46 7.51 -3.15
CA GLU A 157 11.10 7.43 -3.63
C GLU A 157 10.22 8.43 -2.88
N PRO A 158 9.43 9.23 -3.60
CA PRO A 158 8.57 10.20 -2.94
C PRO A 158 7.48 9.50 -2.12
N GLY A 159 7.21 10.04 -0.93
CA GLY A 159 6.24 9.52 0.04
C GLY A 159 4.98 10.37 0.19
N PRO A 160 4.04 9.94 1.06
CA PRO A 160 2.87 10.73 1.39
C PRO A 160 3.24 12.14 1.89
N GLY A 161 2.60 13.15 1.28
CA GLY A 161 2.88 14.57 1.55
C GLY A 161 3.91 15.21 0.63
N ASP A 162 4.75 14.43 -0.08
CA ASP A 162 5.71 14.96 -1.04
C ASP A 162 5.03 15.44 -2.32
N PRO A 163 5.61 16.44 -3.02
CA PRO A 163 5.11 16.84 -4.33
C PRO A 163 5.43 15.75 -5.37
N ALA A 164 4.42 15.37 -6.16
CA ALA A 164 4.64 14.46 -7.28
C ALA A 164 5.51 15.13 -8.36
N PRO A 165 6.54 14.42 -8.90
CA PRO A 165 7.38 14.95 -9.98
C PRO A 165 6.55 15.34 -11.22
N LEU A 166 6.86 16.52 -11.82
CA LEU A 166 6.18 17.03 -13.01
C LEU A 166 6.66 16.29 -14.28
N SER A 167 6.32 15.02 -14.40
CA SER A 167 6.78 14.12 -15.45
C SER A 167 5.88 14.18 -16.69
N GLU A 168 6.47 14.50 -17.84
CA GLU A 168 5.80 14.42 -19.16
C GLU A 168 5.76 12.95 -19.61
N THR A 169 5.00 12.11 -18.89
CA THR A 169 4.85 10.69 -19.23
C THR A 169 4.16 10.52 -20.58
N PRO A 170 4.49 9.46 -21.34
CA PRO A 170 3.98 9.29 -22.70
C PRO A 170 2.48 8.99 -22.72
N THR A 171 1.81 9.43 -23.77
CA THR A 171 0.38 9.26 -23.98
C THR A 171 0.08 8.74 -25.38
N LEU A 172 -1.14 8.29 -25.64
CA LEU A 172 -1.61 7.94 -26.98
C LEU A 172 -1.35 9.06 -27.98
N ALA A 173 -1.59 10.31 -27.58
CA ALA A 173 -1.37 11.47 -28.43
C ALA A 173 0.11 11.69 -28.74
N SER A 174 0.99 11.67 -27.72
CA SER A 174 2.44 11.87 -27.91
C SER A 174 3.09 10.74 -28.71
N ALA A 175 2.61 9.50 -28.56
CA ALA A 175 3.07 8.33 -29.30
C ALA A 175 2.42 8.20 -30.70
N ARG A 176 1.53 9.13 -31.09
CA ARG A 176 0.78 9.10 -32.37
C ARG A 176 0.04 7.76 -32.56
N GLY A 177 -0.57 7.25 -31.48
CA GLY A 177 -1.32 5.98 -31.47
C GLY A 177 -0.47 4.70 -31.50
N LYS A 178 0.87 4.79 -31.43
CA LYS A 178 1.75 3.61 -31.44
C LYS A 178 1.79 2.93 -30.07
N LEU A 179 0.84 2.04 -29.81
CA LEU A 179 0.67 1.35 -28.52
C LEU A 179 1.94 0.59 -28.07
N SER A 180 2.69 0.00 -29.00
CA SER A 180 3.94 -0.72 -28.66
C SER A 180 5.03 0.15 -28.02
N LYS A 181 4.91 1.48 -28.11
CA LYS A 181 5.80 2.43 -27.45
C LYS A 181 5.34 2.78 -26.03
N LEU A 182 4.11 2.43 -25.68
CA LEU A 182 3.45 2.88 -24.45
C LEU A 182 3.26 1.77 -23.43
N THR A 183 3.09 0.53 -23.91
CA THR A 183 2.83 -0.59 -23.01
C THR A 183 3.25 -1.93 -23.61
N THR A 184 3.76 -2.79 -22.77
CA THR A 184 4.06 -4.20 -23.08
C THR A 184 2.88 -5.12 -22.74
N ARG A 185 1.83 -4.62 -22.07
CA ARG A 185 0.62 -5.37 -21.71
C ARG A 185 -0.11 -5.89 -22.97
N ARG A 186 -0.64 -7.10 -22.86
CA ARG A 186 -1.42 -7.76 -23.93
C ARG A 186 -2.72 -8.36 -23.37
N PRO A 187 -3.91 -7.98 -23.87
CA PRO A 187 -4.16 -6.83 -24.77
C PRO A 187 -3.89 -5.48 -24.06
N PRO A 188 -3.53 -4.42 -24.81
CA PRO A 188 -3.30 -3.11 -24.21
C PRO A 188 -4.62 -2.45 -23.79
N ASP A 189 -4.67 -1.87 -22.59
CA ASP A 189 -5.75 -0.95 -22.22
C ASP A 189 -5.37 0.49 -22.57
N THR A 190 -6.14 1.11 -23.45
CA THR A 190 -5.90 2.47 -23.89
C THR A 190 -6.44 3.53 -22.92
N SER A 191 -7.29 3.14 -21.96
CA SER A 191 -7.84 4.07 -20.96
C SER A 191 -6.75 4.62 -20.05
N LEU A 192 -5.77 3.77 -19.68
CA LEU A 192 -4.62 4.12 -18.84
C LEU A 192 -3.52 4.91 -19.57
N LEU A 193 -3.68 5.13 -20.89
CA LEU A 193 -2.69 5.79 -21.76
C LEU A 193 -3.13 7.16 -22.27
N ARG A 194 -4.23 7.70 -21.72
CA ARG A 194 -4.84 8.96 -22.18
C ARG A 194 -4.16 10.21 -21.65
N TYR A 195 -3.69 10.16 -20.40
CA TYR A 195 -3.19 11.31 -19.65
C TYR A 195 -1.72 11.13 -19.31
N SER A 196 -0.98 12.24 -19.19
CA SER A 196 0.34 12.26 -18.58
C SER A 196 0.23 12.74 -17.13
N VAL A 197 1.23 12.41 -16.30
CA VAL A 197 1.38 12.94 -14.95
C VAL A 197 1.35 14.47 -15.00
N ALA A 198 2.17 15.09 -15.84
CA ALA A 198 2.24 16.55 -15.97
C ALA A 198 0.91 17.17 -16.38
N SER A 199 0.17 16.55 -17.31
CA SER A 199 -1.15 17.07 -17.71
C SER A 199 -2.18 16.98 -16.59
N SER A 200 -2.07 15.98 -15.71
CA SER A 200 -2.97 15.79 -14.58
C SER A 200 -2.67 16.80 -13.47
N LEU A 201 -1.40 17.03 -13.17
CA LEU A 201 -0.95 18.06 -12.21
C LEU A 201 -1.38 19.47 -12.64
N ARG A 202 -1.15 19.84 -13.92
CA ARG A 202 -1.57 21.16 -14.44
C ARG A 202 -3.08 21.36 -14.41
N ALA A 203 -3.84 20.30 -14.64
CA ALA A 203 -5.30 20.32 -14.60
C ALA A 203 -5.86 20.25 -13.16
N LYS A 204 -5.02 20.03 -12.14
CA LYS A 204 -5.41 19.82 -10.74
C LYS A 204 -6.46 18.72 -10.60
N VAL A 205 -6.31 17.64 -11.36
CA VAL A 205 -7.18 16.45 -11.31
C VAL A 205 -6.42 15.36 -10.54
N PRO A 206 -7.01 14.76 -9.50
CA PRO A 206 -6.37 13.66 -8.79
C PRO A 206 -6.14 12.49 -9.75
N PHE A 207 -5.08 11.72 -9.52
CA PHE A 207 -4.76 10.61 -10.41
C PHE A 207 -4.03 9.48 -9.69
N VAL A 208 -4.19 8.29 -10.24
CA VAL A 208 -3.36 7.13 -9.95
C VAL A 208 -2.35 7.00 -11.08
N VAL A 209 -1.08 6.83 -10.75
CA VAL A 209 -0.04 6.46 -11.72
C VAL A 209 0.65 5.18 -11.28
N THR A 210 0.76 4.21 -12.20
CA THR A 210 1.52 2.98 -11.97
C THR A 210 2.72 2.90 -12.93
N PHE A 211 3.91 2.68 -12.35
CA PHE A 211 5.15 2.37 -13.05
C PHE A 211 5.32 0.85 -13.05
N SER A 212 5.20 0.23 -14.21
CA SER A 212 5.08 -1.22 -14.29
C SER A 212 5.45 -1.72 -15.67
N THR A 213 6.05 -2.92 -15.75
CA THR A 213 6.43 -3.55 -17.03
C THR A 213 5.84 -4.95 -17.13
N PRO A 214 4.60 -5.13 -17.59
CA PRO A 214 3.91 -6.42 -17.59
C PRO A 214 4.67 -7.56 -18.27
N LYS A 215 5.45 -7.27 -19.30
CA LYS A 215 6.19 -8.30 -20.05
C LYS A 215 7.52 -8.71 -19.41
N PHE A 216 8.18 -7.79 -18.70
CA PHE A 216 9.58 -7.98 -18.30
C PHE A 216 9.79 -8.03 -16.79
N CYS A 217 8.70 -8.02 -16.03
CA CYS A 217 8.72 -8.08 -14.58
C CYS A 217 9.20 -9.46 -14.09
N SER A 218 10.24 -9.47 -13.27
CA SER A 218 10.83 -10.69 -12.73
C SER A 218 9.93 -11.39 -11.70
N SER A 219 9.20 -10.60 -10.90
CA SER A 219 8.28 -11.10 -9.85
C SER A 219 6.89 -11.46 -10.36
N ARG A 220 6.61 -11.27 -11.69
CA ARG A 220 5.27 -11.43 -12.30
C ARG A 220 4.15 -10.62 -11.63
N THR A 221 4.49 -9.63 -10.82
CA THR A 221 3.53 -8.79 -10.10
C THR A 221 3.01 -7.63 -10.96
N CYS A 222 3.82 -7.16 -11.92
CA CYS A 222 3.49 -5.98 -12.73
C CYS A 222 2.23 -6.12 -13.58
N GLY A 223 2.02 -7.28 -14.19
CA GLY A 223 0.78 -7.57 -14.95
C GLY A 223 -0.46 -7.46 -14.06
N PRO A 224 -0.52 -8.22 -12.97
CA PRO A 224 -1.59 -8.13 -11.96
C PRO A 224 -1.84 -6.73 -11.43
N VAL A 225 -0.80 -5.94 -11.17
CA VAL A 225 -0.94 -4.54 -10.70
C VAL A 225 -1.61 -3.66 -11.76
N VAL A 226 -1.21 -3.78 -13.04
CA VAL A 226 -1.89 -3.04 -14.13
C VAL A 226 -3.35 -3.45 -14.24
N ASP A 227 -3.67 -4.74 -14.07
CA ASP A 227 -5.06 -5.22 -14.09
C ASP A 227 -5.89 -4.66 -12.92
N VAL A 228 -5.30 -4.53 -11.72
CA VAL A 228 -5.93 -3.87 -10.57
C VAL A 228 -6.21 -2.40 -10.87
N VAL A 229 -5.23 -1.68 -11.42
CA VAL A 229 -5.39 -0.26 -11.78
C VAL A 229 -6.47 -0.08 -12.86
N GLU A 230 -6.54 -0.98 -13.86
CA GLU A 230 -7.57 -0.99 -14.89
C GLU A 230 -8.96 -1.27 -14.30
N GLU A 231 -9.09 -2.28 -13.43
CA GLU A 231 -10.35 -2.60 -12.76
C GLU A 231 -10.84 -1.42 -11.91
N THR A 232 -9.93 -0.83 -11.14
CA THR A 232 -10.25 0.34 -10.33
C THR A 232 -10.64 1.53 -11.20
N ALA A 233 -9.95 1.75 -12.34
CA ALA A 233 -10.31 2.80 -13.29
C ALA A 233 -11.74 2.65 -13.82
N ARG A 234 -12.18 1.42 -14.10
CA ARG A 234 -13.58 1.15 -14.52
C ARG A 234 -14.59 1.48 -13.42
N ARG A 235 -14.30 1.15 -12.16
CA ARG A 235 -15.17 1.44 -11.01
C ARG A 235 -15.25 2.91 -10.67
N PHE A 236 -14.21 3.68 -11.00
CA PHE A 236 -14.11 5.11 -10.78
C PHE A 236 -14.37 5.95 -12.05
N GLU A 237 -14.92 5.33 -13.11
CA GLU A 237 -15.29 6.06 -14.31
C GLU A 237 -16.30 7.18 -13.99
N GLY A 238 -16.05 8.39 -14.49
CA GLY A 238 -16.89 9.56 -14.22
C GLY A 238 -16.70 10.23 -12.85
N LYS A 239 -15.90 9.68 -11.95
CA LYS A 239 -15.67 10.25 -10.60
C LYS A 239 -14.56 11.31 -10.55
N GLY A 240 -14.08 11.80 -11.67
CA GLY A 240 -13.13 12.92 -11.73
C GLY A 240 -11.70 12.58 -11.30
N VAL A 241 -11.30 11.31 -11.39
CA VAL A 241 -9.94 10.82 -11.18
C VAL A 241 -9.37 10.26 -12.47
N ARG A 242 -8.06 10.42 -12.71
CA ARG A 242 -7.36 9.87 -13.86
C ARG A 242 -6.52 8.66 -13.47
N PHE A 243 -6.34 7.74 -14.42
CA PHE A 243 -5.50 6.56 -14.24
C PHE A 243 -4.46 6.53 -15.35
N ILE A 244 -3.20 6.25 -14.97
CA ILE A 244 -2.03 6.37 -15.84
C ILE A 244 -1.15 5.14 -15.65
N HIS A 245 -0.78 4.48 -16.75
CA HIS A 245 0.24 3.44 -16.78
C HIS A 245 1.48 3.94 -17.51
N VAL A 246 2.64 3.72 -16.91
CA VAL A 246 3.96 4.09 -17.45
C VAL A 246 4.86 2.86 -17.43
N GLU A 247 5.38 2.48 -18.58
CA GLU A 247 6.44 1.46 -18.68
C GLU A 247 7.74 1.97 -18.04
N VAL A 248 8.57 1.06 -17.56
CA VAL A 248 9.76 1.39 -16.78
C VAL A 248 11.07 1.38 -17.57
N TYR A 249 11.14 0.62 -18.67
CA TYR A 249 12.36 0.52 -19.47
C TYR A 249 12.38 1.45 -20.69
N GLU A 250 13.54 1.97 -21.04
CA GLU A 250 13.72 2.83 -22.22
C GLU A 250 13.35 2.08 -23.49
N GLY A 251 12.36 2.63 -24.23
CA GLY A 251 11.83 1.99 -25.44
C GLY A 251 11.20 0.61 -25.22
N ASN A 252 10.77 0.30 -23.99
CA ASN A 252 10.23 -1.00 -23.58
C ASN A 252 11.23 -2.15 -23.80
N ASP A 253 12.52 -1.91 -23.54
CA ASP A 253 13.61 -2.84 -23.72
C ASP A 253 14.52 -2.85 -22.47
N PRO A 254 14.50 -3.93 -21.65
CA PRO A 254 15.29 -4.02 -20.42
C PRO A 254 16.81 -3.83 -20.65
N ALA A 255 17.31 -4.18 -21.83
CA ALA A 255 18.73 -4.02 -22.14
C ALA A 255 19.18 -2.55 -22.19
N LYS A 256 18.26 -1.61 -22.28
CA LYS A 256 18.51 -0.16 -22.28
C LYS A 256 18.43 0.48 -20.91
N GLY A 257 18.08 -0.31 -19.87
CA GLY A 257 17.90 0.19 -18.52
C GLY A 257 16.60 0.97 -18.33
N PHE A 258 16.45 1.54 -17.13
CA PHE A 258 15.30 2.32 -16.74
C PHE A 258 15.16 3.61 -17.56
N ASN A 259 13.94 3.96 -17.93
CA ASN A 259 13.64 5.20 -18.62
C ASN A 259 13.72 6.42 -17.67
N ARG A 260 13.65 7.62 -18.26
CA ARG A 260 13.77 8.87 -17.50
C ARG A 260 12.66 9.07 -16.46
N TRP A 261 11.44 8.54 -16.69
CA TRP A 261 10.31 8.80 -15.79
C TRP A 261 10.44 8.05 -14.47
N ILE A 262 10.90 6.79 -14.51
CA ILE A 262 11.19 6.04 -13.28
C ILE A 262 12.35 6.69 -12.51
N GLN A 263 13.34 7.24 -13.23
CA GLN A 263 14.46 8.00 -12.63
C GLN A 263 14.01 9.35 -12.04
N GLU A 264 13.10 10.08 -12.71
CA GLU A 264 12.49 11.33 -12.19
C GLU A 264 11.75 11.10 -10.87
N TRP A 265 11.20 9.90 -10.65
CA TRP A 265 10.52 9.49 -9.43
C TRP A 265 11.44 8.80 -8.41
N GLY A 266 12.73 8.70 -8.68
CA GLY A 266 13.71 8.08 -7.79
C GLY A 266 13.54 6.57 -7.59
N LEU A 267 12.77 5.90 -8.48
CA LEU A 267 12.41 4.50 -8.31
C LEU A 267 13.56 3.59 -8.77
N GLU A 268 13.91 2.61 -7.94
CA GLU A 268 14.95 1.61 -8.22
C GLU A 268 14.37 0.21 -8.49
N THR A 269 13.06 0.02 -8.20
CA THR A 269 12.32 -1.23 -8.38
C THR A 269 11.03 -1.01 -9.17
N GLU A 270 10.32 -2.09 -9.48
CA GLU A 270 8.97 -2.09 -10.04
C GLU A 270 8.15 -3.31 -9.54
N PRO A 271 6.82 -3.23 -9.47
CA PRO A 271 5.97 -2.08 -9.81
C PRO A 271 5.81 -1.10 -8.63
N TRP A 272 5.52 0.16 -8.98
CA TRP A 272 5.09 1.18 -8.04
C TRP A 272 3.77 1.79 -8.46
N THR A 273 2.89 2.06 -7.51
CA THR A 273 1.64 2.78 -7.75
C THR A 273 1.51 3.94 -6.77
N PHE A 274 1.19 5.13 -7.28
CA PHE A 274 1.02 6.33 -6.48
C PHE A 274 -0.37 6.91 -6.70
N LEU A 275 -1.01 7.31 -5.60
CA LEU A 275 -2.19 8.15 -5.62
C LEU A 275 -1.78 9.60 -5.34
N VAL A 276 -2.14 10.52 -6.24
CA VAL A 276 -1.80 11.95 -6.15
C VAL A 276 -3.08 12.77 -6.04
N GLY A 277 -3.13 13.67 -5.07
CA GLY A 277 -4.24 14.56 -4.80
C GLY A 277 -4.35 15.73 -5.79
N ARG A 278 -5.44 16.52 -5.67
CA ARG A 278 -5.66 17.73 -6.50
C ARG A 278 -4.62 18.82 -6.30
N ASP A 279 -3.99 18.83 -5.13
CA ASP A 279 -2.89 19.74 -4.76
C ASP A 279 -1.53 19.33 -5.36
N GLY A 280 -1.49 18.18 -6.03
CA GLY A 280 -0.27 17.62 -6.62
C GLY A 280 0.64 16.91 -5.64
N ARG A 281 0.17 16.64 -4.40
CA ARG A 281 0.92 15.85 -3.43
C ARG A 281 0.53 14.39 -3.47
N ILE A 282 1.49 13.53 -3.16
CA ILE A 282 1.25 12.10 -2.99
C ILE A 282 0.41 11.90 -1.73
N VAL A 283 -0.69 11.18 -1.88
CA VAL A 283 -1.60 10.79 -0.79
C VAL A 283 -1.22 9.41 -0.26
N GLU A 284 -0.93 8.49 -1.19
CA GLU A 284 -0.57 7.12 -0.87
C GLU A 284 0.40 6.56 -1.90
N ARG A 285 1.27 5.63 -1.48
CA ARG A 285 2.19 4.90 -2.35
C ARG A 285 2.13 3.41 -2.07
N PHE A 286 2.24 2.62 -3.13
CA PHE A 286 2.25 1.17 -3.06
C PHE A 286 3.45 0.65 -3.83
N GLU A 287 4.38 0.04 -3.12
CA GLU A 287 5.43 -0.77 -3.71
C GLU A 287 4.93 -2.20 -3.90
N GLY A 288 5.29 -2.83 -5.02
CA GLY A 288 4.91 -4.21 -5.31
C GLY A 288 3.42 -4.39 -5.57
N ALA A 289 2.84 -5.44 -5.02
CA ALA A 289 1.44 -5.78 -5.19
C ALA A 289 0.52 -4.81 -4.44
N VAL A 290 -0.60 -4.48 -5.07
CA VAL A 290 -1.73 -3.73 -4.49
C VAL A 290 -3.02 -4.43 -4.86
N SER A 291 -4.00 -4.42 -3.95
CA SER A 291 -5.33 -4.95 -4.22
C SER A 291 -6.29 -3.87 -4.74
N VAL A 292 -7.39 -4.31 -5.37
CA VAL A 292 -8.47 -3.38 -5.76
C VAL A 292 -9.05 -2.68 -4.53
N ARG A 293 -9.21 -3.41 -3.41
CA ARG A 293 -9.76 -2.88 -2.16
C ARG A 293 -8.88 -1.75 -1.61
N GLU A 294 -7.56 -1.98 -1.48
CA GLU A 294 -6.62 -0.96 -0.99
C GLU A 294 -6.65 0.31 -1.85
N LEU A 295 -6.66 0.14 -3.18
CA LEU A 295 -6.67 1.28 -4.09
C LEU A 295 -8.00 2.04 -4.05
N GLU A 296 -9.15 1.35 -3.88
CA GLU A 296 -10.45 1.97 -3.68
C GLU A 296 -10.55 2.73 -2.35
N GLU A 297 -10.01 2.17 -1.26
CA GLU A 297 -9.96 2.83 0.04
C GLU A 297 -9.12 4.12 -0.03
N ALA A 298 -7.92 4.06 -0.61
CA ALA A 298 -7.09 5.24 -0.80
C ALA A 298 -7.78 6.30 -1.66
N LEU A 299 -8.43 5.91 -2.76
CA LEU A 299 -9.17 6.80 -3.64
C LEU A 299 -10.36 7.47 -2.95
N SER A 300 -11.01 6.79 -2.00
CA SER A 300 -12.14 7.34 -1.27
C SER A 300 -11.77 8.58 -0.45
N ALA A 301 -10.49 8.74 -0.09
CA ALA A 301 -9.97 9.91 0.62
C ALA A 301 -9.81 11.14 -0.28
N VAL A 302 -9.70 10.99 -1.61
CA VAL A 302 -9.42 12.08 -2.55
C VAL A 302 -10.56 12.40 -3.52
N VAL A 303 -11.49 11.45 -3.68
CA VAL A 303 -12.70 11.63 -4.50
C VAL A 303 -13.81 12.10 -3.57
N GLU A 304 -14.26 13.35 -3.73
CA GLU A 304 -15.42 13.85 -2.97
C GLU A 304 -16.64 12.95 -3.22
N PRO A 305 -17.44 12.64 -2.18
CA PRO A 305 -18.72 11.97 -2.39
C PRO A 305 -19.51 12.82 -3.37
N GLY A 306 -19.83 12.25 -4.53
CA GLY A 306 -20.41 12.97 -5.64
C GLY A 306 -21.66 13.73 -5.20
N SER A 307 -21.70 15.03 -5.45
CA SER A 307 -22.92 15.77 -5.64
C SER A 307 -23.65 15.16 -6.86
N GLY A 308 -24.46 14.10 -6.57
CA GLY A 308 -25.38 13.51 -7.52
C GLY A 308 -26.57 14.42 -7.78
#